data_cfe0b68b4a599c4d7742b7517a3774ee
#
_entry.id   cfe0b68b4a599c4d7742b7517a3774ee
#
_cell.length_a   1.000
_cell.length_b   1.000
_cell.length_c   1.000
_cell.angle_alpha   90.00
_cell.angle_beta   90.00
_cell.angle_gamma   90.00
#
_symmetry.space_group_name_H-M   'P 1'
#
loop_
_entity.id
_entity.type
_entity.pdbx_description
1 polymer ?
#
loop_
_entity_poly.entity_id
_entity_poly.type
_entity_poly.pdbx_seq_one_letter_code
_entity_poly.pdbx_strand_id
1 'polypeptide(L)'
;MNHSASKTSASPVAVATVDQMREAIRRKGQLKGRQPDAQSLQEVRALVGAFERRDLLIEHLHVLNDAYRGLYERHLVALAHEMKLPMAEVFEVATFYHHFDVLPDDATPAELTVRVCDGLSCELGGAQQLLAKLPRLLGA
;
A
#
# COMPACT_ATOMS: atom_id res chain seq x y z
N MET A 1 1.38 -35.17 65.28
CA MET A 1 1.71 -33.87 64.67
C MET A 1 2.56 -34.14 63.46
N ASN A 2 1.87 -34.22 62.26
CA ASN A 2 2.51 -34.53 60.99
C ASN A 2 2.76 -33.22 60.25
N HIS A 3 4.03 -32.87 60.06
CA HIS A 3 4.43 -31.77 59.19
C HIS A 3 4.61 -32.30 57.76
N SER A 4 3.63 -32.02 56.94
CA SER A 4 3.69 -32.25 55.49
C SER A 4 4.53 -31.16 54.85
N ALA A 5 5.72 -31.52 54.39
CA ALA A 5 6.59 -30.61 53.63
C ALA A 5 6.10 -30.54 52.17
N SER A 6 5.56 -29.41 51.78
CA SER A 6 5.21 -29.08 50.41
C SER A 6 6.49 -28.90 49.59
N LYS A 7 6.74 -29.87 48.64
CA LYS A 7 7.78 -29.74 47.65
C LYS A 7 7.31 -28.80 46.55
N THR A 8 7.80 -27.57 46.54
CA THR A 8 7.66 -26.64 45.40
C THR A 8 8.51 -27.15 44.23
N SER A 9 7.88 -27.75 43.24
CA SER A 9 8.58 -28.14 42.02
C SER A 9 8.80 -26.88 41.17
N ALA A 10 10.02 -26.39 41.13
CA ALA A 10 10.42 -25.36 40.19
C ALA A 10 10.38 -25.96 38.77
N SER A 11 9.55 -25.39 37.92
CA SER A 11 9.53 -25.76 36.47
C SER A 11 10.88 -25.45 35.84
N PRO A 12 11.44 -26.36 35.02
CA PRO A 12 12.71 -26.11 34.38
C PRO A 12 12.62 -24.90 33.44
N VAL A 13 13.55 -23.97 33.57
CA VAL A 13 13.68 -22.84 32.64
C VAL A 13 14.10 -23.40 31.30
N ALA A 14 13.22 -23.31 30.29
CA ALA A 14 13.54 -23.74 28.93
C ALA A 14 14.51 -22.73 28.29
N VAL A 15 15.75 -23.16 28.06
CA VAL A 15 16.75 -22.36 27.34
C VAL A 15 16.54 -22.57 25.84
N ALA A 16 16.11 -21.51 25.15
CA ALA A 16 15.94 -21.56 23.70
C ALA A 16 17.32 -21.60 23.00
N THR A 17 17.46 -22.49 22.01
CA THR A 17 18.66 -22.53 21.17
C THR A 17 18.76 -21.29 20.28
N VAL A 18 19.97 -20.98 19.80
CA VAL A 18 20.22 -19.85 18.88
C VAL A 18 19.35 -19.94 17.63
N ASP A 19 19.15 -21.16 17.11
CA ASP A 19 18.33 -21.39 15.93
C ASP A 19 16.83 -21.17 16.19
N GLN A 20 16.35 -21.57 17.37
CA GLN A 20 14.98 -21.26 17.82
C GLN A 20 14.76 -19.75 18.00
N MET A 21 15.76 -19.04 18.52
CA MET A 21 15.70 -17.58 18.63
C MET A 21 15.69 -16.91 17.24
N ARG A 22 16.55 -17.37 16.31
CA ARG A 22 16.57 -16.86 14.93
C ARG A 22 15.24 -17.09 14.21
N GLU A 23 14.64 -18.26 14.41
CA GLU A 23 13.35 -18.59 13.82
C GLU A 23 12.19 -17.76 14.44
N ALA A 24 12.24 -17.53 15.75
CA ALA A 24 11.28 -16.65 16.42
C ALA A 24 11.40 -15.19 15.98
N ILE A 25 12.63 -14.70 15.74
CA ILE A 25 12.88 -13.36 15.17
C ILE A 25 12.37 -13.30 13.74
N ARG A 26 12.62 -14.35 12.94
CA ARG A 26 12.12 -14.43 11.56
C ARG A 26 10.59 -14.48 11.49
N ARG A 27 9.92 -15.17 12.41
CA ARG A 27 8.44 -15.18 12.53
C ARG A 27 7.88 -13.83 12.99
N LYS A 28 8.58 -13.12 13.89
CA LYS A 28 8.19 -11.76 14.30
C LYS A 28 8.44 -10.73 13.20
N GLY A 29 9.39 -10.99 12.30
CA GLY A 29 9.69 -10.15 11.13
C GLY A 29 8.76 -10.39 9.94
N GLN A 30 7.75 -11.27 10.04
CA GLN A 30 6.70 -11.33 9.03
C GLN A 30 5.92 -10.02 9.06
N LEU A 31 5.89 -9.37 7.90
CA LEU A 31 5.19 -8.10 7.72
C LEU A 31 3.75 -8.23 8.25
N LYS A 32 3.44 -7.48 9.30
CA LYS A 32 2.08 -7.36 9.81
C LYS A 32 1.32 -6.51 8.81
N GLY A 33 0.27 -7.05 8.20
CA GLY A 33 -0.56 -6.33 7.26
C GLY A 33 -1.04 -7.20 6.12
N ARG A 34 -1.72 -6.58 5.16
CA ARG A 34 -2.19 -7.24 3.95
C ARG A 34 -1.01 -7.78 3.16
N GLN A 35 -1.04 -9.08 2.86
CA GLN A 35 -0.02 -9.72 2.04
C GLN A 35 -0.41 -9.61 0.58
N PRO A 36 0.56 -9.43 -0.33
CA PRO A 36 0.27 -9.41 -1.76
C PRO A 36 -0.15 -10.79 -2.24
N ASP A 37 -1.11 -10.85 -3.15
CA ASP A 37 -1.45 -12.06 -3.87
C ASP A 37 -0.48 -12.31 -5.03
N ALA A 38 -0.42 -13.57 -5.50
CA ALA A 38 0.52 -13.98 -6.54
C ALA A 38 0.26 -13.28 -7.88
N GLN A 39 -1.00 -12.99 -8.20
CA GLN A 39 -1.39 -12.33 -9.42
C GLN A 39 -0.90 -10.87 -9.44
N SER A 40 -1.20 -10.12 -8.38
CA SER A 40 -0.77 -8.71 -8.27
C SER A 40 0.75 -8.57 -8.28
N LEU A 41 1.49 -9.51 -7.66
CA LEU A 41 2.95 -9.54 -7.75
C LEU A 41 3.42 -9.73 -9.20
N GLN A 42 2.78 -10.65 -9.94
CA GLN A 42 3.13 -10.89 -11.34
C GLN A 42 2.80 -9.68 -12.23
N GLU A 43 1.64 -9.05 -12.03
CA GLU A 43 1.20 -7.85 -12.74
C GLU A 43 2.19 -6.69 -12.51
N VAL A 44 2.57 -6.42 -11.26
CA VAL A 44 3.55 -5.38 -10.93
C VAL A 44 4.92 -5.68 -11.52
N ARG A 45 5.41 -6.93 -11.41
CA ARG A 45 6.71 -7.33 -11.98
C ARG A 45 6.76 -7.25 -13.50
N ALA A 46 5.63 -7.45 -14.18
CA ALA A 46 5.56 -7.36 -15.63
C ALA A 46 5.68 -5.92 -16.15
N LEU A 47 5.24 -4.95 -15.36
CA LEU A 47 5.23 -3.53 -15.74
C LEU A 47 6.42 -2.76 -15.19
N VAL A 48 6.89 -3.14 -14.02
CA VAL A 48 7.87 -2.38 -13.23
C VAL A 48 9.12 -3.21 -13.02
N GLY A 49 10.27 -2.58 -13.11
CA GLY A 49 11.57 -3.16 -12.79
C GLY A 49 12.35 -2.27 -11.80
N ALA A 50 13.58 -2.67 -11.48
CA ALA A 50 14.50 -1.90 -10.61
C ALA A 50 13.93 -1.60 -9.21
N PHE A 51 13.32 -2.58 -8.57
CA PHE A 51 12.69 -2.47 -7.26
C PHE A 51 13.65 -2.08 -6.11
N GLU A 52 14.95 -2.21 -6.30
CA GLU A 52 15.96 -1.83 -5.30
C GLU A 52 16.09 -0.30 -5.16
N ARG A 53 15.59 0.45 -6.12
CA ARG A 53 15.67 1.90 -6.18
C ARG A 53 14.43 2.55 -5.58
N ARG A 54 14.53 2.88 -4.30
CA ARG A 54 13.47 3.57 -3.54
C ARG A 54 13.06 4.91 -4.15
N ASP A 55 14.00 5.63 -4.76
CA ASP A 55 13.78 6.91 -5.42
C ASP A 55 12.87 6.84 -6.65
N LEU A 56 12.64 5.63 -7.20
CA LEU A 56 11.74 5.41 -8.34
C LEU A 56 10.29 5.08 -7.92
N LEU A 57 9.93 5.25 -6.66
CA LEU A 57 8.56 4.93 -6.20
C LEU A 57 7.49 5.69 -6.99
N ILE A 58 7.69 6.98 -7.23
CA ILE A 58 6.71 7.82 -7.96
C ILE A 58 6.60 7.37 -9.42
N GLU A 59 7.71 7.06 -10.06
CA GLU A 59 7.73 6.55 -11.44
C GLU A 59 7.00 5.22 -11.55
N HIS A 60 7.18 4.34 -10.58
CA HIS A 60 6.46 3.06 -10.53
C HIS A 60 4.96 3.25 -10.34
N LEU A 61 4.55 4.22 -9.50
CA LEU A 61 3.14 4.58 -9.36
C LEU A 61 2.55 5.12 -10.66
N HIS A 62 3.30 5.96 -11.41
CA HIS A 62 2.87 6.42 -12.73
C HIS A 62 2.67 5.26 -13.71
N VAL A 63 3.63 4.35 -13.81
CA VAL A 63 3.52 3.18 -14.71
C VAL A 63 2.27 2.34 -14.38
N LEU A 64 1.99 2.10 -13.11
CA LEU A 64 0.80 1.36 -12.69
C LEU A 64 -0.49 2.15 -12.98
N ASN A 65 -0.49 3.45 -12.68
CA ASN A 65 -1.64 4.32 -12.94
C ASN A 65 -1.98 4.38 -14.44
N ASP A 66 -0.98 4.48 -15.30
CA ASP A 66 -1.17 4.54 -16.75
C ASP A 66 -1.68 3.21 -17.31
N ALA A 67 -1.18 2.09 -16.80
CA ALA A 67 -1.59 0.76 -17.23
C ALA A 67 -3.03 0.42 -16.82
N TYR A 68 -3.44 0.81 -15.61
CA TYR A 68 -4.72 0.41 -15.01
C TYR A 68 -5.72 1.56 -14.85
N ARG A 69 -5.36 2.78 -15.24
CA ARG A 69 -6.17 4.01 -15.09
C ARG A 69 -6.55 4.32 -13.64
N GLY A 70 -5.68 3.95 -12.71
CA GLY A 70 -5.82 4.13 -11.28
C GLY A 70 -4.88 3.20 -10.53
N LEU A 71 -4.70 3.44 -9.25
CA LEU A 71 -3.85 2.65 -8.37
C LEU A 71 -4.72 1.73 -7.52
N TYR A 72 -4.79 0.45 -7.87
CA TYR A 72 -5.51 -0.53 -7.06
C TYR A 72 -4.75 -0.86 -5.77
N GLU A 73 -5.47 -1.00 -4.67
CA GLU A 73 -4.87 -1.32 -3.37
C GLU A 73 -4.00 -2.57 -3.42
N ARG A 74 -4.42 -3.62 -4.15
CA ARG A 74 -3.64 -4.85 -4.35
C ARG A 74 -2.29 -4.59 -5.01
N HIS A 75 -2.23 -3.67 -5.97
CA HIS A 75 -0.98 -3.30 -6.65
C HIS A 75 -0.06 -2.49 -5.74
N LEU A 76 -0.61 -1.60 -4.90
CA LEU A 76 0.18 -0.88 -3.90
C LEU A 76 0.80 -1.83 -2.88
N VAL A 77 0.05 -2.85 -2.44
CA VAL A 77 0.58 -3.90 -1.54
C VAL A 77 1.69 -4.70 -2.22
N ALA A 78 1.51 -5.08 -3.49
CA ALA A 78 2.51 -5.81 -4.26
C ALA A 78 3.77 -4.96 -4.50
N LEU A 79 3.61 -3.68 -4.85
CA LEU A 79 4.73 -2.74 -5.05
C LEU A 79 5.52 -2.52 -3.75
N ALA A 80 4.83 -2.30 -2.63
CA ALA A 80 5.46 -2.17 -1.32
C ALA A 80 6.30 -3.41 -0.96
N HIS A 81 5.78 -4.59 -1.24
CA HIS A 81 6.48 -5.86 -1.02
C HIS A 81 7.74 -5.98 -1.89
N GLU A 82 7.64 -5.70 -3.21
CA GLU A 82 8.77 -5.80 -4.15
C GLU A 82 9.86 -4.77 -3.83
N MET A 83 9.50 -3.54 -3.53
CA MET A 83 10.43 -2.48 -3.16
C MET A 83 10.94 -2.59 -1.72
N LYS A 84 10.42 -3.53 -0.91
CA LYS A 84 10.74 -3.69 0.52
C LYS A 84 10.48 -2.41 1.32
N LEU A 85 9.43 -1.67 0.94
CA LEU A 85 8.97 -0.47 1.62
C LEU A 85 7.81 -0.78 2.56
N PRO A 86 7.64 -0.01 3.66
CA PRO A 86 6.41 -0.07 4.43
C PRO A 86 5.20 0.30 3.56
N MET A 87 4.10 -0.45 3.69
CA MET A 87 2.86 -0.16 2.96
C MET A 87 2.36 1.28 3.22
N ALA A 88 2.52 1.77 4.45
CA ALA A 88 2.14 3.13 4.81
C ALA A 88 2.86 4.18 3.96
N GLU A 89 4.16 4.00 3.69
CA GLU A 89 4.94 4.92 2.87
C GLU A 89 4.46 4.94 1.42
N VAL A 90 4.21 3.78 0.84
CA VAL A 90 3.70 3.69 -0.54
C VAL A 90 2.31 4.32 -0.64
N PHE A 91 1.45 4.07 0.36
CA PHE A 91 0.11 4.61 0.41
C PHE A 91 0.09 6.13 0.63
N GLU A 92 0.97 6.65 1.50
CA GLU A 92 1.13 8.09 1.71
C GLU A 92 1.52 8.81 0.42
N VAL A 93 2.50 8.27 -0.32
CA VAL A 93 2.91 8.85 -1.61
C VAL A 93 1.78 8.77 -2.64
N ALA A 94 1.10 7.62 -2.75
CA ALA A 94 0.00 7.43 -3.68
C ALA A 94 -1.18 8.38 -3.42
N THR A 95 -1.48 8.69 -2.17
CA THR A 95 -2.61 9.57 -1.79
C THR A 95 -2.24 11.04 -1.68
N PHE A 96 -0.95 11.38 -1.62
CA PHE A 96 -0.49 12.76 -1.55
C PHE A 96 -0.74 13.52 -2.86
N TYR A 97 -0.57 12.87 -3.98
CA TYR A 97 -0.71 13.50 -5.29
C TYR A 97 -2.12 13.33 -5.84
N HIS A 98 -2.80 14.46 -6.12
CA HIS A 98 -4.13 14.47 -6.75
C HIS A 98 -4.18 13.85 -8.16
N HIS A 99 -3.02 13.54 -8.73
CA HIS A 99 -2.91 12.85 -10.01
C HIS A 99 -3.33 11.39 -9.92
N PHE A 100 -3.10 10.75 -8.78
CA PHE A 100 -3.40 9.35 -8.58
C PHE A 100 -4.78 9.16 -7.96
N ASP A 101 -5.56 8.24 -8.53
CA ASP A 101 -6.82 7.78 -7.95
C ASP A 101 -6.58 6.40 -7.34
N VAL A 102 -6.60 6.30 -6.01
CA VAL A 102 -6.48 5.02 -5.31
C VAL A 102 -7.84 4.35 -5.29
N LEU A 103 -7.90 3.15 -5.86
CA LEU A 103 -9.13 2.41 -6.08
C LEU A 103 -9.18 1.13 -5.24
N PRO A 104 -10.34 0.80 -4.64
CA PRO A 104 -10.60 -0.53 -4.13
C PRO A 104 -10.44 -1.59 -5.23
N ASP A 105 -10.13 -2.84 -4.84
CA ASP A 105 -9.80 -3.90 -5.81
C ASP A 105 -10.98 -4.32 -6.70
N ASP A 106 -12.20 -4.05 -6.28
CA ASP A 106 -13.46 -4.32 -7.00
C ASP A 106 -13.99 -3.12 -7.78
N ALA A 107 -13.33 -1.97 -7.68
CA ALA A 107 -13.77 -0.76 -8.38
C ALA A 107 -13.42 -0.81 -9.87
N THR A 108 -14.29 -0.21 -10.68
CA THR A 108 -14.03 0.04 -12.09
C THR A 108 -13.48 1.46 -12.24
N PRO A 109 -12.35 1.66 -12.93
CA PRO A 109 -11.78 2.99 -13.12
C PRO A 109 -12.70 3.82 -14.03
N ALA A 110 -12.72 5.12 -13.83
CA ALA A 110 -13.47 6.03 -14.68
C ALA A 110 -12.94 5.98 -16.14
N GLU A 111 -13.83 6.03 -17.13
CA GLU A 111 -13.44 6.09 -18.53
C GLU A 111 -12.71 7.39 -18.84
N LEU A 112 -13.15 8.49 -18.23
CA LEU A 112 -12.57 9.81 -18.38
C LEU A 112 -12.53 10.51 -17.02
N THR A 113 -11.35 10.98 -16.62
CA THR A 113 -11.17 11.83 -15.44
C THR A 113 -10.82 13.24 -15.91
N VAL A 114 -11.66 14.19 -15.56
CA VAL A 114 -11.44 15.62 -15.85
C VAL A 114 -11.07 16.34 -14.56
N ARG A 115 -9.88 16.91 -14.53
CA ARG A 115 -9.39 17.68 -13.37
C ARG A 115 -9.44 19.17 -13.69
N VAL A 116 -10.10 19.93 -12.82
CA VAL A 116 -10.20 21.40 -12.92
C VAL A 116 -9.37 21.98 -11.78
N CYS A 117 -8.46 22.89 -12.14
CA CYS A 117 -7.64 23.58 -11.14
C CYS A 117 -8.51 24.50 -10.28
N ASP A 118 -8.34 24.44 -8.97
CA ASP A 118 -9.01 25.26 -7.95
C ASP A 118 -8.08 26.32 -7.32
N GLY A 119 -6.91 26.54 -7.92
CA GLY A 119 -6.02 27.63 -7.50
C GLY A 119 -6.66 29.01 -7.71
N LEU A 120 -6.25 29.99 -6.91
CA LEU A 120 -6.83 31.33 -6.88
C LEU A 120 -7.02 31.96 -8.27
N SER A 121 -5.99 31.87 -9.13
CA SER A 121 -6.06 32.42 -10.50
C SER A 121 -7.12 31.72 -11.35
N CYS A 122 -7.26 30.40 -11.20
CA CYS A 122 -8.24 29.61 -11.93
C CYS A 122 -9.66 29.86 -11.41
N GLU A 123 -9.82 30.04 -10.10
CA GLU A 123 -11.08 30.39 -9.47
C GLU A 123 -11.57 31.76 -9.96
N LEU A 124 -10.69 32.77 -9.97
CA LEU A 124 -10.98 34.09 -10.53
C LEU A 124 -11.27 34.02 -12.05
N GLY A 125 -10.66 33.05 -12.75
CA GLY A 125 -10.91 32.77 -14.17
C GLY A 125 -12.19 31.99 -14.46
N GLY A 126 -12.97 31.61 -13.43
CA GLY A 126 -14.25 30.93 -13.57
C GLY A 126 -14.22 29.41 -13.48
N ALA A 127 -13.22 28.83 -12.83
CA ALA A 127 -13.10 27.37 -12.66
C ALA A 127 -14.33 26.74 -12.00
N GLN A 128 -14.92 27.39 -10.99
CA GLN A 128 -16.14 26.92 -10.32
C GLN A 128 -17.34 26.87 -11.28
N GLN A 129 -17.46 27.87 -12.17
CA GLN A 129 -18.53 27.91 -13.18
C GLN A 129 -18.32 26.82 -14.24
N LEU A 130 -17.07 26.55 -14.62
CA LEU A 130 -16.71 25.45 -15.51
C LEU A 130 -17.07 24.11 -14.89
N LEU A 131 -16.66 23.88 -13.65
CA LEU A 131 -16.93 22.65 -12.90
C LEU A 131 -18.45 22.37 -12.82
N ALA A 132 -19.26 23.38 -12.57
CA ALA A 132 -20.72 23.24 -12.53
C ALA A 132 -21.37 22.90 -13.89
N LYS A 133 -20.70 23.26 -15.01
CA LYS A 133 -21.18 22.97 -16.37
C LYS A 133 -20.70 21.65 -16.94
N LEU A 134 -19.58 21.11 -16.44
CA LEU A 134 -18.94 19.90 -16.96
C LEU A 134 -19.87 18.68 -17.07
N PRO A 135 -20.69 18.33 -16.05
CA PRO A 135 -21.60 17.19 -16.16
C PRO A 135 -22.54 17.27 -17.36
N ARG A 136 -23.07 18.46 -17.63
CA ARG A 136 -23.94 18.69 -18.78
C ARG A 136 -23.21 18.59 -20.12
N LEU A 137 -21.95 19.05 -20.17
CA LEU A 137 -21.13 19.01 -21.38
C LEU A 137 -20.66 17.60 -21.72
N LEU A 138 -20.44 16.79 -20.70
CA LEU A 138 -19.95 15.41 -20.83
C LEU A 138 -21.08 14.37 -20.88
N GLY A 139 -22.33 14.79 -20.64
CA GLY A 139 -23.47 13.86 -20.65
C GLY A 139 -23.52 12.95 -19.42
N ALA A 140 -22.91 13.38 -18.31
CA ALA A 140 -22.83 12.62 -17.06
C ALA A 140 -23.87 13.10 -16.03
#